data_d9b91ae40a3c98bfc39834841d46066a
#
_entry.id   d9b91ae40a3c98bfc39834841d46066a
#
_cell.length_a   1.000
_cell.length_b   1.000
_cell.length_c   1.000
_cell.angle_alpha   90.00
_cell.angle_beta   90.00
_cell.angle_gamma   90.00
#
_symmetry.space_group_name_H-M   'P 1'
#
loop_
_entity.id
_entity.type
_entity.pdbx_description
1 polymer ?
#
loop_
_entity_poly.entity_id
_entity_poly.type
_entity_poly.pdbx_seq_one_letter_code
_entity_poly.pdbx_strand_id
1 'polypeptide(L)'
;MTNNKTILAWIDEMKALVNPDQVVWIDGSEEQLEELRKEAVESGEMIKLNQEKLPGCYYHRTAPNDVARVEDRTLICSRKEEDAGPTNHWKEPQEAYKMLYDIARGSYKGRTMYVIPYSMGPVGSPLAKIGVELTDSIYVVLNMSIMTRVGQKVMDVLGDSNDWVRGLHCKCDVDPEKRWICQFPEDNTIISVNSAYGGNVLLGKKCFALRIASYQAKNEGWMAEHMLILGVENPKGEVKYVCAAFPSACGKTNLAMMIPPEGYRAKGYKVWTVGDDIAWMRKGPDGRLYALSFIHISEPT
;
A
#
# COMPACT_ATOMS: atom_id res chain seq x y z
N MET A 1 3.04 14.88 14.93
CA MET A 1 2.01 15.54 14.11
C MET A 1 2.67 16.49 13.16
N THR A 2 1.95 17.07 12.21
CA THR A 2 2.54 17.92 11.16
C THR A 2 1.94 19.33 11.20
N ASN A 3 2.72 20.32 10.70
CA ASN A 3 2.23 21.67 10.42
C ASN A 3 1.90 21.87 8.92
N ASN A 4 1.98 20.80 8.12
CA ASN A 4 1.69 20.85 6.70
C ASN A 4 0.23 21.21 6.45
N LYS A 5 0.01 22.43 5.94
CA LYS A 5 -1.34 23.00 5.75
C LYS A 5 -2.19 22.21 4.76
N THR A 6 -1.57 21.59 3.76
CA THR A 6 -2.31 20.83 2.74
C THR A 6 -2.84 19.51 3.30
N ILE A 7 -2.06 18.84 4.16
CA ILE A 7 -2.49 17.62 4.86
C ILE A 7 -3.62 17.95 5.83
N LEU A 8 -3.43 18.97 6.66
CA LEU A 8 -4.43 19.36 7.66
C LEU A 8 -5.75 19.75 7.01
N ALA A 9 -5.71 20.56 5.94
CA ALA A 9 -6.90 20.96 5.21
C ALA A 9 -7.64 19.76 4.61
N TRP A 10 -6.89 18.79 4.02
CA TRP A 10 -7.49 17.58 3.48
C TRP A 10 -8.09 16.67 4.56
N ILE A 11 -7.43 16.55 5.72
CA ILE A 11 -7.98 15.78 6.85
C ILE A 11 -9.26 16.44 7.37
N ASP A 12 -9.31 17.77 7.48
CA ASP A 12 -10.49 18.49 7.91
C ASP A 12 -11.66 18.33 6.92
N GLU A 13 -11.39 18.35 5.61
CA GLU A 13 -12.35 18.05 4.54
C GLU A 13 -12.91 16.62 4.69
N MET A 14 -12.04 15.63 4.81
CA MET A 14 -12.46 14.23 4.93
C MET A 14 -13.19 13.98 6.28
N LYS A 15 -12.74 14.60 7.36
CA LYS A 15 -13.43 14.56 8.65
C LYS A 15 -14.86 15.11 8.56
N ALA A 16 -15.04 16.21 7.83
CA ALA A 16 -16.38 16.75 7.60
C ALA A 16 -17.27 15.81 6.74
N LEU A 17 -16.65 15.08 5.80
CA LEU A 17 -17.33 14.11 4.95
C LEU A 17 -17.76 12.86 5.72
N VAL A 18 -16.81 12.18 6.38
CA VAL A 18 -17.04 10.84 6.97
C VAL A 18 -17.53 10.89 8.42
N ASN A 19 -17.41 12.03 9.10
CA ASN A 19 -17.92 12.33 10.46
C ASN A 19 -17.45 11.32 11.53
N PRO A 20 -16.15 11.20 11.83
CA PRO A 20 -15.63 10.30 12.86
C PRO A 20 -15.88 10.87 14.27
N ASP A 21 -15.98 10.00 15.28
CA ASP A 21 -16.10 10.39 16.68
C ASP A 21 -14.75 10.90 17.22
N GLN A 22 -13.64 10.36 16.73
CA GLN A 22 -12.29 10.80 17.09
C GLN A 22 -11.31 10.62 15.93
N VAL A 23 -10.18 11.31 16.02
CA VAL A 23 -9.07 11.21 15.06
C VAL A 23 -7.80 10.82 15.79
N VAL A 24 -7.17 9.74 15.36
CA VAL A 24 -5.93 9.21 15.93
C VAL A 24 -4.83 9.20 14.88
N TRP A 25 -3.75 9.90 15.17
CA TRP A 25 -2.54 9.86 14.33
C TRP A 25 -1.68 8.67 14.70
N ILE A 26 -1.21 7.97 13.68
CA ILE A 26 -0.27 6.86 13.83
C ILE A 26 1.15 7.42 13.84
N ASP A 27 1.80 7.32 14.99
CA ASP A 27 3.16 7.82 15.21
C ASP A 27 4.24 6.81 14.83
N GLY A 28 3.84 5.53 14.68
CA GLY A 28 4.71 4.42 14.30
C GLY A 28 5.50 3.82 15.47
N SER A 29 5.14 4.16 16.73
CA SER A 29 5.73 3.53 17.91
C SER A 29 5.18 2.12 18.12
N GLU A 30 6.02 1.22 18.65
CA GLU A 30 5.59 -0.14 18.95
C GLU A 30 4.55 -0.15 20.08
N GLU A 31 4.62 0.80 21.02
CA GLU A 31 3.66 0.98 22.10
C GLU A 31 2.26 1.22 21.54
N GLN A 32 2.11 2.17 20.62
CA GLN A 32 0.81 2.46 19.98
C GLN A 32 0.31 1.27 19.17
N LEU A 33 1.18 0.62 18.42
CA LEU A 33 0.79 -0.55 17.61
C LEU A 33 0.37 -1.74 18.49
N GLU A 34 0.99 -1.93 19.67
CA GLU A 34 0.58 -3.00 20.60
C GLU A 34 -0.77 -2.69 21.27
N GLU A 35 -1.04 -1.44 21.58
CA GLU A 35 -2.35 -1.02 22.07
C GLU A 35 -3.44 -1.29 21.02
N LEU A 36 -3.18 -0.94 19.77
CA LEU A 36 -4.09 -1.20 18.64
C LEU A 36 -4.30 -2.70 18.40
N ARG A 37 -3.27 -3.55 18.58
CA ARG A 37 -3.42 -5.02 18.51
C ARG A 37 -4.37 -5.53 19.58
N LYS A 38 -4.29 -5.01 20.80
CA LYS A 38 -5.21 -5.36 21.90
C LYS A 38 -6.64 -4.91 21.58
N GLU A 39 -6.81 -3.66 21.17
CA GLU A 39 -8.12 -3.11 20.77
C GLU A 39 -8.75 -3.91 19.62
N ALA A 40 -7.95 -4.29 18.60
CA ALA A 40 -8.42 -5.12 17.48
C ALA A 40 -8.91 -6.51 17.90
N VAL A 41 -8.30 -7.10 18.94
CA VAL A 41 -8.75 -8.38 19.51
C VAL A 41 -10.00 -8.19 20.37
N GLU A 42 -10.05 -7.15 21.20
CA GLU A 42 -11.18 -6.85 22.08
C GLU A 42 -12.44 -6.49 21.29
N SER A 43 -12.30 -5.73 20.20
CA SER A 43 -13.40 -5.40 19.27
C SER A 43 -13.83 -6.56 18.37
N GLY A 44 -13.04 -7.63 18.29
CA GLY A 44 -13.26 -8.77 17.39
C GLY A 44 -12.87 -8.51 15.93
N GLU A 45 -12.21 -7.38 15.63
CA GLU A 45 -11.70 -7.12 14.28
C GLU A 45 -10.58 -8.11 13.90
N MET A 46 -9.80 -8.56 14.89
CA MET A 46 -8.77 -9.58 14.72
C MET A 46 -8.88 -10.68 15.78
N ILE A 47 -8.44 -11.87 15.42
CA ILE A 47 -8.39 -13.03 16.31
C ILE A 47 -6.91 -13.34 16.58
N LYS A 48 -6.51 -13.33 17.85
CA LYS A 48 -5.16 -13.74 18.25
C LYS A 48 -5.02 -15.24 18.09
N LEU A 49 -4.04 -15.68 17.30
CA LEU A 49 -3.78 -17.11 17.09
C LEU A 49 -3.02 -17.72 18.27
N ASN A 50 -2.81 -19.03 18.23
CA ASN A 50 -2.01 -19.74 19.27
C ASN A 50 -0.57 -19.20 19.25
N GLN A 51 -0.21 -18.44 20.28
CA GLN A 51 1.08 -17.75 20.36
C GLN A 51 2.27 -18.67 20.67
N GLU A 52 2.04 -19.89 21.12
CA GLU A 52 3.11 -20.89 21.28
C GLU A 52 3.55 -21.46 19.93
N LYS A 53 2.58 -21.64 19.02
CA LYS A 53 2.83 -22.18 17.67
C LYS A 53 3.11 -21.11 16.63
N LEU A 54 2.47 -19.96 16.77
CA LEU A 54 2.49 -18.84 15.82
C LEU A 54 2.68 -17.52 16.58
N PRO A 55 3.88 -17.26 17.12
CA PRO A 55 4.16 -16.04 17.88
C PRO A 55 3.90 -14.78 17.03
N GLY A 56 3.20 -13.78 17.61
CA GLY A 56 2.90 -12.52 16.94
C GLY A 56 1.87 -12.59 15.81
N CYS A 57 1.25 -13.77 15.58
CA CYS A 57 0.28 -13.93 14.49
C CYS A 57 -1.15 -13.67 14.95
N TYR A 58 -1.87 -12.96 14.09
CA TYR A 58 -3.29 -12.66 14.22
C TYR A 58 -4.02 -13.05 12.94
N TYR A 59 -5.30 -13.35 13.06
CA TYR A 59 -6.16 -13.68 11.94
C TYR A 59 -7.24 -12.60 11.77
N HIS A 60 -7.34 -12.06 10.57
CA HIS A 60 -8.41 -11.14 10.18
C HIS A 60 -9.29 -11.81 9.13
N ARG A 61 -10.59 -11.62 9.22
CA ARG A 61 -11.57 -12.17 8.31
C ARG A 61 -12.54 -11.11 7.84
N THR A 62 -12.71 -11.02 6.54
CA THR A 62 -13.72 -10.17 5.88
C THR A 62 -14.97 -10.98 5.53
N ALA A 63 -15.98 -10.31 4.95
CA ALA A 63 -17.16 -10.99 4.44
C ALA A 63 -16.80 -11.96 3.30
N PRO A 64 -17.51 -13.09 3.13
CA PRO A 64 -17.20 -14.08 2.08
C PRO A 64 -17.22 -13.53 0.65
N ASN A 65 -17.95 -12.45 0.41
CA ASN A 65 -18.05 -11.75 -0.87
C ASN A 65 -17.08 -10.58 -1.01
N ASP A 66 -16.23 -10.33 0.00
CA ASP A 66 -15.19 -9.31 -0.05
C ASP A 66 -13.88 -9.98 -0.49
N VAL A 67 -13.58 -9.88 -1.76
CA VAL A 67 -12.50 -10.63 -2.41
C VAL A 67 -11.41 -9.71 -2.98
N ALA A 68 -10.24 -10.28 -3.23
CA ALA A 68 -9.04 -9.54 -3.67
C ALA A 68 -9.19 -8.89 -5.05
N ARG A 69 -10.04 -9.44 -5.90
CA ARG A 69 -10.22 -8.99 -7.28
C ARG A 69 -11.65 -8.54 -7.50
N VAL A 70 -11.79 -7.24 -7.58
CA VAL A 70 -13.03 -6.56 -7.95
C VAL A 70 -12.74 -5.69 -9.18
N GLU A 71 -12.36 -6.35 -10.28
CA GLU A 71 -11.90 -5.69 -11.51
C GLU A 71 -12.96 -4.72 -12.02
N ASP A 72 -14.22 -5.17 -12.10
CA ASP A 72 -15.37 -4.36 -12.55
C ASP A 72 -15.70 -3.16 -11.63
N ARG A 73 -15.18 -3.16 -10.42
CA ARG A 73 -15.37 -2.12 -9.41
C ARG A 73 -14.07 -1.34 -9.12
N THR A 74 -13.02 -1.57 -9.92
CA THR A 74 -11.75 -0.86 -9.82
C THR A 74 -11.60 0.09 -11.01
N LEU A 75 -11.58 1.39 -10.74
CA LEU A 75 -11.62 2.42 -11.75
C LEU A 75 -10.37 3.30 -11.72
N ILE A 76 -9.92 3.69 -12.91
CA ILE A 76 -8.96 4.79 -13.10
C ILE A 76 -9.75 6.01 -13.54
N CYS A 77 -9.70 7.06 -12.73
CA CYS A 77 -10.46 8.27 -12.93
C CYS A 77 -9.51 9.40 -13.39
N SER A 78 -8.86 9.16 -14.53
CA SER A 78 -8.02 10.14 -15.22
C SER A 78 -8.88 11.17 -15.94
N ARG A 79 -8.34 12.39 -16.13
CA ARG A 79 -9.04 13.46 -16.86
C ARG A 79 -9.32 13.11 -18.33
N LYS A 80 -8.48 12.26 -18.91
CA LYS A 80 -8.67 11.71 -20.24
C LYS A 80 -8.81 10.19 -20.13
N GLU A 81 -9.78 9.62 -20.80
CA GLU A 81 -10.02 8.18 -20.83
C GLU A 81 -8.80 7.40 -21.34
N GLU A 82 -8.11 7.92 -22.34
CA GLU A 82 -6.90 7.32 -22.93
C GLU A 82 -5.77 7.12 -21.90
N ASP A 83 -5.69 7.95 -20.86
CA ASP A 83 -4.69 7.87 -19.80
C ASP A 83 -5.01 6.77 -18.75
N ALA A 84 -6.22 6.23 -18.76
CA ALA A 84 -6.57 5.06 -17.95
C ALA A 84 -5.87 3.79 -18.43
N GLY A 85 -5.47 3.76 -19.70
CA GLY A 85 -4.85 2.62 -20.35
C GLY A 85 -5.86 1.57 -20.86
N PRO A 86 -5.43 0.66 -21.76
CA PRO A 86 -6.33 -0.18 -22.53
C PRO A 86 -6.98 -1.32 -21.75
N THR A 87 -6.53 -1.61 -20.55
CA THR A 87 -7.00 -2.77 -19.75
C THR A 87 -7.71 -2.37 -18.46
N ASN A 88 -7.87 -1.07 -18.19
CA ASN A 88 -8.53 -0.58 -17.00
C ASN A 88 -9.91 -0.03 -17.33
N HIS A 89 -10.81 -0.09 -16.36
CA HIS A 89 -12.09 0.61 -16.46
C HIS A 89 -11.91 2.08 -16.11
N TRP A 90 -12.46 2.95 -16.92
CA TRP A 90 -12.42 4.39 -16.72
C TRP A 90 -13.77 4.93 -16.23
N LYS A 91 -13.70 5.99 -15.45
CA LYS A 91 -14.84 6.83 -15.09
C LYS A 91 -14.40 8.28 -14.99
N GLU A 92 -15.28 9.18 -15.45
CA GLU A 92 -15.06 10.62 -15.36
C GLU A 92 -14.83 11.03 -13.89
N PRO A 93 -13.75 11.81 -13.58
CA PRO A 93 -13.35 12.09 -12.21
C PRO A 93 -14.43 12.73 -11.33
N GLN A 94 -15.16 13.74 -11.84
CA GLN A 94 -16.16 14.45 -11.04
C GLN A 94 -17.36 13.56 -10.70
N GLU A 95 -17.78 12.71 -11.65
CA GLU A 95 -18.83 11.71 -11.40
C GLU A 95 -18.37 10.66 -10.38
N ALA A 96 -17.10 10.24 -10.47
CA ALA A 96 -16.51 9.29 -9.54
C ALA A 96 -16.43 9.88 -8.12
N TYR A 97 -15.94 11.12 -7.97
CA TYR A 97 -15.91 11.78 -6.67
C TYR A 97 -17.30 11.93 -6.07
N LYS A 98 -18.27 12.38 -6.86
CA LYS A 98 -19.66 12.49 -6.38
C LYS A 98 -20.19 11.17 -5.86
N MET A 99 -20.05 10.10 -6.65
CA MET A 99 -20.49 8.74 -6.28
C MET A 99 -19.82 8.27 -4.96
N LEU A 100 -18.51 8.44 -4.87
CA LEU A 100 -17.73 7.99 -3.70
C LEU A 100 -18.05 8.80 -2.45
N TYR A 101 -18.18 10.11 -2.57
CA TYR A 101 -18.52 11.00 -1.45
C TYR A 101 -19.93 10.76 -0.93
N ASP A 102 -20.89 10.43 -1.81
CA ASP A 102 -22.23 10.04 -1.40
C ASP A 102 -22.22 8.74 -0.59
N ILE A 103 -21.37 7.76 -0.95
CA ILE A 103 -21.19 6.51 -0.20
C ILE A 103 -20.43 6.73 1.12
N ALA A 104 -19.36 7.53 1.08
CA ALA A 104 -18.49 7.75 2.24
C ALA A 104 -19.11 8.66 3.31
N ARG A 105 -20.13 9.44 2.95
CA ARG A 105 -20.74 10.42 3.84
C ARG A 105 -21.23 9.82 5.14
N GLY A 106 -20.65 10.28 6.28
CA GLY A 106 -21.00 9.82 7.62
C GLY A 106 -20.61 8.38 7.94
N SER A 107 -19.79 7.74 7.08
CA SER A 107 -19.43 6.32 7.24
C SER A 107 -18.57 6.02 8.48
N TYR A 108 -17.94 7.03 9.08
CA TYR A 108 -17.15 6.87 10.31
C TYR A 108 -17.90 7.26 11.57
N LYS A 109 -19.19 7.56 11.51
CA LYS A 109 -19.99 7.83 12.71
C LYS A 109 -19.96 6.63 13.64
N GLY A 110 -19.60 6.88 14.91
CA GLY A 110 -19.38 5.83 15.91
C GLY A 110 -18.02 5.13 15.79
N ARG A 111 -17.10 5.65 14.98
CA ARG A 111 -15.80 5.03 14.68
C ARG A 111 -14.66 6.04 14.83
N THR A 112 -13.45 5.50 14.95
CA THR A 112 -12.20 6.27 14.94
C THR A 112 -11.68 6.43 13.51
N MET A 113 -11.25 7.64 13.16
CA MET A 113 -10.43 7.89 11.97
C MET A 113 -8.97 7.74 12.36
N TYR A 114 -8.28 6.78 11.80
CA TYR A 114 -6.82 6.63 11.89
C TYR A 114 -6.16 7.37 10.74
N VAL A 115 -5.16 8.19 11.05
CA VAL A 115 -4.34 8.92 10.07
C VAL A 115 -2.99 8.24 10.00
N ILE A 116 -2.67 7.61 8.87
CA ILE A 116 -1.47 6.80 8.67
C ILE A 116 -0.54 7.53 7.68
N PRO A 117 0.45 8.30 8.16
CA PRO A 117 1.53 8.76 7.30
C PRO A 117 2.46 7.60 6.99
N TYR A 118 2.76 7.38 5.72
CA TYR A 118 3.62 6.27 5.32
C TYR A 118 4.56 6.62 4.17
N SER A 119 5.71 5.95 4.12
CA SER A 119 6.69 6.06 3.05
C SER A 119 6.77 4.76 2.25
N MET A 120 6.63 4.89 0.95
CA MET A 120 6.98 3.85 -0.01
C MET A 120 8.46 3.96 -0.30
N GLY A 121 9.24 3.04 0.26
CA GLY A 121 10.70 3.07 0.24
C GLY A 121 11.32 3.60 1.55
N PRO A 122 12.66 3.59 1.64
CA PRO A 122 13.37 4.07 2.84
C PRO A 122 13.08 5.55 3.09
N VAL A 123 12.73 5.89 4.33
CA VAL A 123 12.42 7.28 4.73
C VAL A 123 13.64 8.17 4.45
N GLY A 124 13.41 9.29 3.75
CA GLY A 124 14.46 10.23 3.35
C GLY A 124 15.21 9.84 2.07
N SER A 125 14.91 8.71 1.46
CA SER A 125 15.46 8.37 0.14
C SER A 125 14.87 9.30 -0.94
N PRO A 126 15.69 9.82 -1.88
CA PRO A 126 15.19 10.63 -2.99
C PRO A 126 14.32 9.84 -3.97
N LEU A 127 14.28 8.52 -3.82
CA LEU A 127 13.46 7.61 -4.63
C LEU A 127 12.17 7.20 -3.93
N ALA A 128 12.04 7.50 -2.63
CA ALA A 128 10.84 7.22 -1.87
C ALA A 128 9.70 8.18 -2.24
N LYS A 129 8.48 7.71 -2.10
CA LYS A 129 7.26 8.52 -2.24
C LYS A 129 6.44 8.42 -0.96
N ILE A 130 5.76 9.49 -0.60
CA ILE A 130 5.00 9.56 0.66
C ILE A 130 3.50 9.54 0.37
N GLY A 131 2.75 8.90 1.25
CA GLY A 131 1.30 8.93 1.28
C GLY A 131 0.77 9.14 2.69
N VAL A 132 -0.49 9.58 2.77
CA VAL A 132 -1.27 9.62 4.00
C VAL A 132 -2.56 8.86 3.72
N GLU A 133 -2.82 7.81 4.50
CA GLU A 133 -4.04 7.03 4.42
C GLU A 133 -4.94 7.31 5.61
N LEU A 134 -6.22 7.58 5.34
CA LEU A 134 -7.29 7.69 6.33
C LEU A 134 -8.10 6.40 6.29
N THR A 135 -8.36 5.81 7.47
CA THR A 135 -9.12 4.55 7.56
C THR A 135 -9.89 4.48 8.88
N ASP A 136 -10.96 3.70 8.89
CA ASP A 136 -11.73 3.32 10.07
C ASP A 136 -11.44 1.88 10.55
N SER A 137 -10.31 1.29 10.12
CA SER A 137 -9.94 -0.10 10.39
C SER A 137 -8.56 -0.22 11.04
N ILE A 138 -8.49 -0.85 12.21
CA ILE A 138 -7.23 -1.14 12.90
C ILE A 138 -6.41 -2.17 12.10
N TYR A 139 -7.08 -3.11 11.44
CA TYR A 139 -6.42 -4.06 10.53
C TYR A 139 -5.57 -3.33 9.48
N VAL A 140 -6.09 -2.24 8.90
CA VAL A 140 -5.36 -1.45 7.90
C VAL A 140 -4.13 -0.78 8.52
N VAL A 141 -4.27 -0.18 9.71
CA VAL A 141 -3.15 0.44 10.44
C VAL A 141 -2.03 -0.57 10.67
N LEU A 142 -2.34 -1.72 11.23
CA LEU A 142 -1.36 -2.75 11.57
C LEU A 142 -0.67 -3.32 10.33
N ASN A 143 -1.41 -3.55 9.25
CA ASN A 143 -0.82 -4.07 8.01
C ASN A 143 -0.01 -3.02 7.26
N MET A 144 -0.42 -1.75 7.25
CA MET A 144 0.37 -0.67 6.67
C MET A 144 1.70 -0.49 7.43
N SER A 145 1.72 -0.68 8.75
CA SER A 145 2.95 -0.63 9.55
C SER A 145 3.92 -1.78 9.24
N ILE A 146 3.39 -2.94 8.85
CA ILE A 146 4.21 -4.09 8.40
C ILE A 146 4.74 -3.85 6.98
N MET A 147 3.92 -3.32 6.08
CA MET A 147 4.23 -3.22 4.65
C MET A 147 5.05 -1.98 4.28
N THR A 148 4.92 -0.91 5.05
CA THR A 148 5.52 0.40 4.75
C THR A 148 6.26 0.94 5.99
N ARG A 149 6.87 2.11 5.87
CA ARG A 149 7.42 2.83 7.03
C ARG A 149 6.40 3.87 7.43
N VAL A 150 5.80 3.71 8.60
CA VAL A 150 4.75 4.61 9.09
C VAL A 150 5.24 5.54 10.17
N GLY A 151 4.53 6.63 10.37
CA GLY A 151 4.60 7.46 11.56
C GLY A 151 5.30 8.81 11.41
N GLN A 152 5.70 9.38 12.55
CA GLN A 152 6.18 10.76 12.66
C GLN A 152 7.37 11.06 11.75
N LYS A 153 8.33 10.13 11.62
CA LYS A 153 9.51 10.30 10.77
C LYS A 153 9.18 10.57 9.29
N VAL A 154 8.04 10.07 8.83
CA VAL A 154 7.56 10.32 7.46
C VAL A 154 7.11 11.77 7.32
N MET A 155 6.38 12.28 8.31
CA MET A 155 5.95 13.68 8.33
C MET A 155 7.12 14.66 8.46
N ASP A 156 8.12 14.31 9.23
CA ASP A 156 9.33 15.13 9.40
C ASP A 156 10.09 15.28 8.06
N VAL A 157 10.15 14.22 7.27
CA VAL A 157 10.79 14.24 5.94
C VAL A 157 9.94 14.98 4.91
N LEU A 158 8.61 14.81 4.95
CA LEU A 158 7.72 15.50 4.03
C LEU A 158 7.73 17.03 4.25
N GLY A 159 7.77 17.47 5.52
CA GLY A 159 7.73 18.87 5.88
C GLY A 159 6.50 19.58 5.28
N ASP A 160 6.72 20.71 4.61
CA ASP A 160 5.66 21.50 3.97
C ASP A 160 5.40 21.12 2.50
N SER A 161 6.02 20.04 2.00
CA SER A 161 5.83 19.59 0.61
C SER A 161 4.39 19.15 0.36
N ASN A 162 3.89 19.43 -0.86
CA ASN A 162 2.59 18.93 -1.33
C ASN A 162 2.75 17.69 -2.25
N ASP A 163 3.95 17.12 -2.35
CA ASP A 163 4.20 15.87 -3.12
C ASP A 163 3.92 14.65 -2.25
N TRP A 164 2.63 14.33 -2.10
CA TRP A 164 2.17 13.17 -1.35
C TRP A 164 0.85 12.62 -1.93
N VAL A 165 0.58 11.35 -1.69
CA VAL A 165 -0.62 10.66 -2.16
C VAL A 165 -1.66 10.57 -1.06
N ARG A 166 -2.89 10.92 -1.40
CA ARG A 166 -4.08 10.90 -0.54
C ARG A 166 -4.75 9.55 -0.64
N GLY A 167 -4.99 8.90 0.48
CA GLY A 167 -5.73 7.64 0.55
C GLY A 167 -6.92 7.74 1.50
N LEU A 168 -8.13 7.56 1.02
CA LEU A 168 -9.32 7.44 1.85
C LEU A 168 -9.88 6.02 1.73
N HIS A 169 -9.90 5.29 2.83
CA HIS A 169 -10.54 3.99 2.94
C HIS A 169 -11.72 4.05 3.90
N CYS A 170 -12.92 3.71 3.44
CA CYS A 170 -14.13 3.61 4.25
C CYS A 170 -14.65 2.16 4.22
N LYS A 171 -14.57 1.47 5.36
CA LYS A 171 -15.08 0.10 5.49
C LYS A 171 -16.58 0.03 5.24
N CYS A 172 -17.33 1.05 5.68
CA CYS A 172 -18.79 1.11 5.58
C CYS A 172 -19.45 -0.19 6.09
N ASP A 173 -20.39 -0.76 5.30
CA ASP A 173 -21.11 -2.00 5.60
C ASP A 173 -20.57 -3.21 4.83
N VAL A 174 -19.45 -3.04 4.09
CA VAL A 174 -18.86 -4.06 3.20
C VAL A 174 -19.87 -4.55 2.13
N ASP A 175 -20.73 -3.64 1.67
CA ASP A 175 -21.75 -3.92 0.65
C ASP A 175 -21.11 -4.09 -0.74
N PRO A 176 -21.18 -5.28 -1.37
CA PRO A 176 -20.55 -5.52 -2.67
C PRO A 176 -21.15 -4.66 -3.79
N GLU A 177 -22.42 -4.26 -3.69
CA GLU A 177 -23.08 -3.42 -4.71
C GLU A 177 -22.62 -1.97 -4.67
N LYS A 178 -22.08 -1.51 -3.53
CA LYS A 178 -21.54 -0.17 -3.32
C LYS A 178 -20.03 -0.16 -3.16
N ARG A 179 -19.35 -1.27 -3.44
CA ARG A 179 -17.90 -1.39 -3.36
C ARG A 179 -17.25 -0.75 -4.56
N TRP A 180 -16.29 0.15 -4.31
CA TRP A 180 -15.50 0.79 -5.35
C TRP A 180 -14.08 1.06 -4.88
N ILE A 181 -13.13 0.91 -5.80
CA ILE A 181 -11.74 1.28 -5.61
C ILE A 181 -11.36 2.19 -6.77
N CYS A 182 -11.22 3.49 -6.52
CA CYS A 182 -10.98 4.49 -7.55
C CYS A 182 -9.63 5.18 -7.33
N GLN A 183 -8.90 5.37 -8.41
CA GLN A 183 -7.63 6.09 -8.44
C GLN A 183 -7.77 7.33 -9.32
N PHE A 184 -7.34 8.48 -8.80
CA PHE A 184 -7.33 9.77 -9.45
C PHE A 184 -5.86 10.19 -9.66
N PRO A 185 -5.25 9.79 -10.80
CA PRO A 185 -3.80 9.90 -10.95
C PRO A 185 -3.30 11.35 -10.93
N GLU A 186 -4.00 12.28 -11.57
CA GLU A 186 -3.61 13.70 -11.61
C GLU A 186 -3.77 14.41 -10.26
N ASP A 187 -4.64 13.89 -9.40
CA ASP A 187 -4.91 14.45 -8.07
C ASP A 187 -4.11 13.72 -6.97
N ASN A 188 -3.30 12.71 -7.35
CA ASN A 188 -2.60 11.83 -6.40
C ASN A 188 -3.54 11.30 -5.30
N THR A 189 -4.74 10.84 -5.69
CA THR A 189 -5.79 10.46 -4.73
C THR A 189 -6.31 9.06 -5.01
N ILE A 190 -6.56 8.31 -3.94
CA ILE A 190 -7.12 6.97 -3.96
C ILE A 190 -8.28 6.93 -2.98
N ILE A 191 -9.43 6.41 -3.41
CA ILE A 191 -10.60 6.23 -2.55
C ILE A 191 -11.11 4.80 -2.70
N SER A 192 -11.22 4.10 -1.57
CA SER A 192 -11.77 2.75 -1.47
C SER A 192 -12.92 2.72 -0.49
N VAL A 193 -14.07 2.20 -0.92
CA VAL A 193 -15.29 2.13 -0.12
C VAL A 193 -15.89 0.72 -0.14
N ASN A 194 -16.51 0.31 0.97
CA ASN A 194 -17.21 -0.98 1.12
C ASN A 194 -16.35 -2.23 0.93
N SER A 195 -15.06 -2.15 1.22
CA SER A 195 -14.17 -3.31 1.34
C SER A 195 -13.45 -3.29 2.67
N ALA A 196 -13.13 -4.45 3.20
CA ALA A 196 -12.22 -4.65 4.33
C ALA A 196 -11.08 -5.61 3.96
N TYR A 197 -10.95 -5.97 2.67
CA TYR A 197 -10.01 -6.96 2.17
C TYR A 197 -8.67 -6.34 1.77
N GLY A 198 -7.60 -6.82 2.36
CA GLY A 198 -6.17 -6.64 2.03
C GLY A 198 -5.82 -5.61 0.96
N GLY A 199 -5.57 -6.05 -0.27
CA GLY A 199 -5.12 -5.17 -1.36
C GLY A 199 -6.10 -4.08 -1.80
N ASN A 200 -7.38 -4.17 -1.41
CA ASN A 200 -8.38 -3.15 -1.69
C ASN A 200 -8.34 -2.01 -0.66
N VAL A 201 -7.77 -2.26 0.51
CA VAL A 201 -7.78 -1.35 1.66
C VAL A 201 -6.39 -0.91 2.10
N LEU A 202 -5.35 -1.67 1.76
CA LEU A 202 -3.96 -1.29 1.96
C LEU A 202 -3.52 -0.45 0.76
N LEU A 203 -3.92 0.82 0.75
CA LEU A 203 -3.87 1.68 -0.43
C LEU A 203 -2.46 1.99 -0.92
N GLY A 204 -1.46 1.85 -0.06
CA GLY A 204 -0.05 1.94 -0.44
C GLY A 204 0.42 0.86 -1.41
N LYS A 205 -0.21 -0.34 -1.38
CA LYS A 205 0.28 -1.50 -2.14
C LYS A 205 -0.01 -1.40 -3.64
N LYS A 206 -1.22 -1.78 -4.07
CA LYS A 206 -1.55 -1.84 -5.52
C LYS A 206 -2.01 -0.48 -6.05
N CYS A 207 -2.77 0.23 -5.27
CA CYS A 207 -3.33 1.50 -5.70
C CYS A 207 -2.24 2.56 -5.85
N PHE A 208 -1.39 2.73 -4.85
CA PHE A 208 -0.29 3.70 -4.93
C PHE A 208 0.90 3.12 -5.69
N ALA A 209 1.54 2.06 -5.15
CA ALA A 209 2.84 1.59 -5.63
C ALA A 209 2.82 1.08 -7.08
N LEU A 210 1.65 0.80 -7.63
CA LEU A 210 1.52 0.34 -9.01
C LEU A 210 0.71 1.33 -9.86
N ARG A 211 -0.56 1.65 -9.53
CA ARG A 211 -1.42 2.43 -10.41
C ARG A 211 -1.10 3.92 -10.41
N ILE A 212 -1.12 4.59 -9.26
CA ILE A 212 -0.70 6.01 -9.17
C ILE A 212 0.77 6.15 -9.57
N ALA A 213 1.62 5.24 -9.10
CA ALA A 213 3.05 5.25 -9.42
C ALA A 213 3.33 5.07 -10.91
N SER A 214 2.53 4.29 -11.66
CA SER A 214 2.69 4.17 -13.12
C SER A 214 2.43 5.49 -13.84
N TYR A 215 1.43 6.24 -13.37
CA TYR A 215 1.15 7.57 -13.91
C TYR A 215 2.27 8.57 -13.59
N GLN A 216 2.72 8.59 -12.32
CA GLN A 216 3.87 9.41 -11.91
C GLN A 216 5.13 9.03 -12.70
N ALA A 217 5.39 7.73 -12.85
CA ALA A 217 6.52 7.18 -13.56
C ALA A 217 6.55 7.61 -15.04
N LYS A 218 5.40 7.57 -15.73
CA LYS A 218 5.25 8.07 -17.11
C LYS A 218 5.69 9.52 -17.23
N ASN A 219 5.33 10.35 -16.25
CA ASN A 219 5.65 11.79 -16.26
C ASN A 219 7.07 12.10 -15.80
N GLU A 220 7.64 11.29 -14.91
CA GLU A 220 8.95 11.50 -14.28
C GLU A 220 10.08 10.68 -14.93
N GLY A 221 9.79 9.83 -15.92
CA GLY A 221 10.79 9.05 -16.66
C GLY A 221 11.31 7.83 -15.92
N TRP A 222 10.46 7.12 -15.17
CA TRP A 222 10.77 5.85 -14.52
C TRP A 222 9.65 4.83 -14.73
N MET A 223 9.75 3.64 -14.13
CA MET A 223 8.76 2.57 -14.30
C MET A 223 8.32 2.02 -12.96
N ALA A 224 7.01 1.81 -12.79
CA ALA A 224 6.42 1.09 -11.67
C ALA A 224 5.85 -0.24 -12.17
N GLU A 225 6.46 -1.35 -11.75
CA GLU A 225 6.22 -2.66 -12.35
C GLU A 225 5.79 -3.70 -11.31
N HIS A 226 4.92 -4.62 -11.76
CA HIS A 226 4.51 -5.78 -10.97
C HIS A 226 5.54 -6.90 -11.12
N MET A 227 6.72 -6.71 -10.51
CA MET A 227 7.88 -7.59 -10.63
C MET A 227 8.43 -7.96 -9.27
N LEU A 228 8.99 -9.17 -9.18
CA LEU A 228 9.91 -9.54 -8.12
C LEU A 228 11.31 -8.94 -8.41
N ILE A 229 12.12 -8.81 -7.38
CA ILE A 229 13.55 -8.52 -7.46
C ILE A 229 14.28 -9.59 -6.63
N LEU A 230 15.17 -10.33 -7.25
CA LEU A 230 16.05 -11.27 -6.54
C LEU A 230 17.49 -11.10 -6.98
N GLY A 231 18.42 -11.46 -6.09
CA GLY A 231 19.83 -11.54 -6.37
C GLY A 231 20.29 -13.00 -6.41
N VAL A 232 21.05 -13.39 -7.41
CA VAL A 232 21.72 -14.68 -7.47
C VAL A 232 23.21 -14.47 -7.30
N GLU A 233 23.76 -15.02 -6.22
CA GLU A 233 25.20 -14.96 -5.91
C GLU A 233 25.85 -16.27 -6.35
N ASN A 234 26.92 -16.17 -7.14
CA ASN A 234 27.72 -17.32 -7.53
C ASN A 234 28.79 -17.69 -6.48
N PRO A 235 29.49 -18.82 -6.59
CA PRO A 235 30.52 -19.23 -5.65
C PRO A 235 31.72 -18.27 -5.51
N LYS A 236 31.88 -17.30 -6.46
CA LYS A 236 32.92 -16.28 -6.42
C LYS A 236 32.48 -15.01 -5.70
N GLY A 237 31.23 -14.96 -5.19
CA GLY A 237 30.67 -13.78 -4.53
C GLY A 237 30.11 -12.72 -5.50
N GLU A 238 30.03 -13.03 -6.81
CA GLU A 238 29.42 -12.12 -7.78
C GLU A 238 27.89 -12.26 -7.72
N VAL A 239 27.19 -11.14 -7.53
CA VAL A 239 25.71 -11.10 -7.49
C VAL A 239 25.17 -10.55 -8.81
N LYS A 240 24.19 -11.26 -9.38
CA LYS A 240 23.37 -10.79 -10.50
C LYS A 240 21.95 -10.56 -10.00
N TYR A 241 21.43 -9.34 -10.18
CA TYR A 241 20.05 -9.01 -9.85
C TYR A 241 19.14 -9.26 -11.03
N VAL A 242 17.95 -9.80 -10.75
CA VAL A 242 16.93 -10.16 -11.74
C VAL A 242 15.62 -9.54 -11.31
N CYS A 243 14.99 -8.76 -12.20
CA CYS A 243 13.62 -8.35 -12.09
C CYS A 243 12.76 -9.22 -13.02
N ALA A 244 11.66 -9.77 -12.50
CA ALA A 244 10.84 -10.67 -13.30
C ALA A 244 9.35 -10.46 -13.07
N ALA A 245 8.59 -10.27 -14.17
CA ALA A 245 7.16 -10.16 -14.18
C ALA A 245 6.49 -11.52 -14.36
N PHE A 246 5.45 -11.76 -13.61
CA PHE A 246 4.62 -12.95 -13.72
C PHE A 246 3.13 -12.58 -13.60
N PRO A 247 2.26 -13.21 -14.38
CA PRO A 247 0.83 -13.14 -14.15
C PRO A 247 0.47 -13.59 -12.73
N SER A 248 -0.73 -13.22 -12.29
CA SER A 248 -1.22 -13.66 -10.98
C SER A 248 -1.25 -15.18 -10.86
N ALA A 249 -0.88 -15.68 -9.67
CA ALA A 249 -0.86 -17.11 -9.33
C ALA A 249 0.15 -17.97 -10.13
N CYS A 250 1.13 -17.37 -10.79
CA CYS A 250 2.19 -18.08 -11.54
C CYS A 250 3.44 -18.40 -10.70
N GLY A 251 3.42 -18.15 -9.38
CA GLY A 251 4.54 -18.49 -8.50
C GLY A 251 5.62 -17.41 -8.37
N LYS A 252 5.30 -16.13 -8.64
CA LYS A 252 6.23 -15.00 -8.53
C LYS A 252 6.87 -14.93 -7.14
N THR A 253 6.07 -14.93 -6.08
CA THR A 253 6.55 -14.91 -4.68
C THR A 253 7.38 -16.15 -4.34
N ASN A 254 6.98 -17.34 -4.81
CA ASN A 254 7.77 -18.56 -4.61
C ASN A 254 9.15 -18.47 -5.25
N LEU A 255 9.24 -17.87 -6.45
CA LEU A 255 10.53 -17.66 -7.11
C LEU A 255 11.37 -16.61 -6.37
N ALA A 256 10.76 -15.52 -5.90
CA ALA A 256 11.46 -14.48 -5.13
C ALA A 256 12.08 -15.03 -3.84
N MET A 257 11.41 -16.00 -3.20
CA MET A 257 11.82 -16.64 -1.95
C MET A 257 12.50 -17.99 -2.19
N MET A 258 13.04 -18.22 -3.39
CA MET A 258 13.63 -19.50 -3.78
C MET A 258 14.85 -19.84 -2.92
N ILE A 259 14.85 -21.05 -2.37
CA ILE A 259 16.03 -21.66 -1.78
C ILE A 259 16.77 -22.42 -2.91
N PRO A 260 18.06 -22.16 -3.14
CA PRO A 260 18.79 -22.89 -4.18
C PRO A 260 18.70 -24.41 -3.98
N PRO A 261 18.45 -25.20 -5.03
CA PRO A 261 18.51 -26.65 -4.93
C PRO A 261 19.85 -27.11 -4.34
N GLU A 262 19.83 -28.24 -3.60
CA GLU A 262 20.98 -28.70 -2.82
C GLU A 262 22.28 -28.77 -3.63
N GLY A 263 22.21 -29.25 -4.88
CA GLY A 263 23.39 -29.34 -5.76
C GLY A 263 24.02 -27.98 -6.14
N TYR A 264 23.24 -26.90 -6.12
CA TYR A 264 23.76 -25.54 -6.31
C TYR A 264 24.21 -24.93 -4.98
N ARG A 265 23.45 -25.15 -3.91
CA ARG A 265 23.83 -24.68 -2.57
C ARG A 265 25.16 -25.28 -2.13
N ALA A 266 25.38 -26.58 -2.37
CA ALA A 266 26.64 -27.25 -2.09
C ALA A 266 27.82 -26.69 -2.89
N LYS A 267 27.56 -26.07 -4.06
CA LYS A 267 28.58 -25.35 -4.86
C LYS A 267 28.79 -23.90 -4.43
N GLY A 268 28.05 -23.42 -3.40
CA GLY A 268 28.19 -22.07 -2.87
C GLY A 268 27.29 -21.01 -3.53
N TYR A 269 26.29 -21.41 -4.33
CA TYR A 269 25.29 -20.47 -4.83
C TYR A 269 24.31 -20.04 -3.75
N LYS A 270 23.95 -18.74 -3.74
CA LYS A 270 22.96 -18.16 -2.83
C LYS A 270 21.90 -17.39 -3.60
N VAL A 271 20.70 -17.28 -3.05
CA VAL A 271 19.63 -16.42 -3.55
C VAL A 271 19.25 -15.43 -2.47
N TRP A 272 19.15 -14.17 -2.86
CA TRP A 272 18.78 -13.05 -2.02
C TRP A 272 17.42 -12.52 -2.45
N THR A 273 16.44 -12.53 -1.57
CA THR A 273 15.14 -11.89 -1.80
C THR A 273 15.28 -10.40 -1.55
N VAL A 274 15.06 -9.58 -2.58
CA VAL A 274 15.03 -8.12 -2.45
C VAL A 274 13.58 -7.64 -2.35
N GLY A 275 12.69 -8.21 -3.16
CA GLY A 275 11.27 -7.94 -3.12
C GLY A 275 10.50 -8.92 -3.99
N ASP A 276 9.24 -9.18 -3.66
CA ASP A 276 8.48 -10.24 -4.31
C ASP A 276 7.30 -9.75 -5.16
N ASP A 277 6.97 -8.45 -5.13
CA ASP A 277 5.71 -7.98 -5.71
C ASP A 277 5.83 -6.75 -6.62
N ILE A 278 6.49 -5.68 -6.18
CA ILE A 278 6.55 -4.42 -6.91
C ILE A 278 8.00 -3.92 -6.99
N ALA A 279 8.39 -3.51 -8.19
CA ALA A 279 9.67 -2.89 -8.47
C ALA A 279 9.47 -1.50 -9.09
N TRP A 280 10.11 -0.48 -8.53
CA TRP A 280 10.27 0.81 -9.18
C TRP A 280 11.64 0.88 -9.81
N MET A 281 11.69 1.16 -11.10
CA MET A 281 12.94 1.10 -11.86
C MET A 281 13.26 2.44 -12.47
N ARG A 282 14.51 2.86 -12.29
CA ARG A 282 15.04 4.12 -12.83
C ARG A 282 16.40 3.90 -13.48
N LYS A 283 16.66 4.67 -14.53
CA LYS A 283 18.00 4.74 -15.11
C LYS A 283 18.86 5.65 -14.24
N GLY A 284 19.99 5.12 -13.80
CA GLY A 284 20.97 5.89 -13.03
C GLY A 284 21.86 6.79 -13.89
N PRO A 285 22.67 7.66 -13.28
CA PRO A 285 23.61 8.56 -13.97
C PRO A 285 24.64 7.80 -14.80
N ASP A 286 24.99 6.58 -14.40
CA ASP A 286 25.92 5.67 -15.08
C ASP A 286 25.27 4.89 -16.24
N GLY A 287 23.99 5.17 -16.55
CA GLY A 287 23.24 4.51 -17.60
C GLY A 287 22.68 3.13 -17.24
N ARG A 288 22.95 2.62 -16.05
CA ARG A 288 22.42 1.34 -15.57
C ARG A 288 21.00 1.47 -15.05
N LEU A 289 20.25 0.37 -15.09
CA LEU A 289 18.94 0.28 -14.51
C LEU A 289 19.05 -0.09 -13.01
N TYR A 290 18.42 0.72 -12.17
CA TYR A 290 18.29 0.50 -10.73
C TYR A 290 16.86 0.15 -10.40
N ALA A 291 16.66 -0.86 -9.56
CA ALA A 291 15.35 -1.30 -9.12
C ALA A 291 15.24 -1.20 -7.59
N LEU A 292 14.13 -0.66 -7.10
CA LEU A 292 13.79 -0.62 -5.69
C LEU A 292 12.54 -1.43 -5.41
N SER A 293 12.55 -2.17 -4.31
CA SER A 293 11.35 -2.77 -3.72
C SER A 293 10.85 -1.91 -2.57
N PHE A 294 9.53 -1.79 -2.43
CA PHE A 294 8.90 -0.88 -1.45
C PHE A 294 8.14 -1.61 -0.35
N ILE A 295 7.81 -2.87 -0.59
CA ILE A 295 7.15 -3.72 0.39
C ILE A 295 8.25 -4.47 1.10
N HIS A 296 8.25 -4.35 2.41
CA HIS A 296 9.17 -4.90 3.38
C HIS A 296 10.36 -5.67 2.79
N ILE A 297 11.54 -5.11 2.88
CA ILE A 297 12.77 -5.90 2.80
C ILE A 297 12.80 -6.66 4.12
N SER A 298 12.43 -7.95 4.12
CA SER A 298 12.88 -8.82 5.16
C SER A 298 14.41 -8.77 5.11
N GLU A 299 15.03 -8.22 6.15
CA GLU A 299 16.48 -8.33 6.28
C GLU A 299 16.84 -9.81 6.15
N PRO A 300 17.86 -10.16 5.36
CA PRO A 300 18.31 -11.52 5.29
C PRO A 300 18.79 -11.92 6.67
N THR A 301 18.02 -12.79 7.33
CA THR A 301 18.44 -13.49 8.55
C THR A 301 19.33 -14.67 8.17
#